data_db8e56524d1a8bb6ef1ad174b29b6050
#
_entry.id   db8e56524d1a8bb6ef1ad174b29b6050
#
_cell.length_a   1.000
_cell.length_b   1.000
_cell.length_c   1.000
_cell.angle_alpha   90.00
_cell.angle_beta   90.00
_cell.angle_gamma   90.00
#
_symmetry.space_group_name_H-M   'P 1'
#
loop_
_entity.id
_entity.type
_entity.pdbx_description
1 polymer ?
#
loop_
_entity_poly.entity_id
_entity_poly.type
_entity_poly.pdbx_seq_one_letter_code
_entity_poly.pdbx_strand_id
1 'polypeptide(L)'
;MKLSPSVFRSLIFLFFSLSVVTMQAQEPKRVIPDSIRISLLTCASGEEIYSLFGHTAIRYENYTRGIDAVFNYGIFNFNAPNFILRFALGETDYQLGVTDYERFAAEYYYLERDVWQQELNLTVQEKEKLIMLLEENYRPENRIYRYNFFYDNCATRPRDLIEKSIDGTLQYADDMTDTDSGISFRDLLHKYSKGHPWSRFGMDLCMGSQ
;
A
#
# COMPACT_ATOMS: atom_id res chain seq x y z
N MET A 1 36.78 -23.48 -60.48
CA MET A 1 35.65 -24.13 -59.89
C MET A 1 34.59 -23.04 -59.64
N LYS A 2 33.53 -22.98 -60.46
CA LYS A 2 32.48 -21.95 -60.34
C LYS A 2 31.39 -22.51 -59.42
N LEU A 3 31.19 -21.88 -58.26
CA LEU A 3 30.13 -22.21 -57.36
C LEU A 3 28.76 -21.90 -57.99
N SER A 4 27.81 -22.82 -57.89
CA SER A 4 26.47 -22.72 -58.44
C SER A 4 25.72 -21.53 -57.79
N PRO A 5 24.88 -20.78 -58.56
CA PRO A 5 24.14 -19.61 -58.06
C PRO A 5 23.20 -19.95 -56.89
N SER A 6 22.78 -21.20 -56.71
CA SER A 6 21.96 -21.69 -55.63
C SER A 6 22.71 -21.75 -54.31
N VAL A 7 23.99 -22.10 -54.31
CA VAL A 7 24.83 -22.14 -53.09
C VAL A 7 25.13 -20.73 -52.58
N PHE A 8 25.28 -19.77 -53.49
CA PHE A 8 25.53 -18.36 -53.13
C PHE A 8 24.29 -17.71 -52.49
N ARG A 9 23.09 -18.05 -52.96
CA ARG A 9 21.84 -17.60 -52.37
C ARG A 9 21.60 -18.19 -50.99
N SER A 10 21.90 -19.45 -50.77
CA SER A 10 21.78 -20.10 -49.47
C SER A 10 22.75 -19.54 -48.42
N LEU A 11 23.96 -19.16 -48.82
CA LEU A 11 24.93 -18.52 -47.93
C LEU A 11 24.51 -17.10 -47.51
N ILE A 12 23.86 -16.34 -48.42
CA ILE A 12 23.33 -15.00 -48.07
C ILE A 12 22.16 -15.09 -47.08
N PHE A 13 21.29 -16.10 -47.23
CA PHE A 13 20.21 -16.33 -46.25
C PHE A 13 20.71 -16.80 -44.87
N LEU A 14 21.81 -17.55 -44.83
CA LEU A 14 22.40 -18.00 -43.55
C LEU A 14 23.08 -16.85 -42.78
N PHE A 15 23.63 -15.87 -43.51
CA PHE A 15 24.23 -14.68 -42.86
C PHE A 15 23.21 -13.66 -42.37
N PHE A 16 22.02 -13.63 -42.97
CA PHE A 16 20.96 -12.70 -42.52
C PHE A 16 20.15 -13.21 -41.33
N SER A 17 20.19 -14.52 -41.04
CA SER A 17 19.46 -15.11 -39.90
C SER A 17 20.25 -15.08 -38.59
N LEU A 18 21.52 -14.63 -38.58
CA LEU A 18 22.37 -14.67 -37.38
C LEU A 18 22.54 -13.30 -36.70
N SER A 19 21.82 -12.27 -37.12
CA SER A 19 21.92 -10.92 -36.52
C SER A 19 20.62 -10.39 -35.96
N VAL A 20 19.80 -11.25 -35.40
CA VAL A 20 18.83 -10.81 -34.38
C VAL A 20 19.62 -10.68 -33.09
N VAL A 21 20.42 -9.63 -32.98
CA VAL A 21 20.89 -9.11 -31.70
C VAL A 21 19.62 -8.67 -30.98
N THR A 22 19.18 -9.47 -30.03
CA THR A 22 18.19 -9.03 -29.04
C THR A 22 18.85 -7.87 -28.28
N MET A 23 18.62 -6.65 -28.76
CA MET A 23 18.81 -5.47 -27.89
C MET A 23 17.82 -5.63 -26.75
N GLN A 24 18.26 -6.28 -25.70
CA GLN A 24 17.62 -6.15 -24.40
C GLN A 24 17.75 -4.67 -24.06
N ALA A 25 16.67 -3.92 -24.25
CA ALA A 25 16.57 -2.57 -23.76
C ALA A 25 16.74 -2.67 -22.24
N GLN A 26 17.93 -2.32 -21.77
CA GLN A 26 18.20 -2.17 -20.35
C GLN A 26 17.32 -1.00 -19.92
N GLU A 27 16.28 -1.29 -19.13
CA GLU A 27 15.44 -0.22 -18.58
C GLU A 27 16.37 0.81 -17.92
N PRO A 28 16.18 2.11 -18.18
CA PRO A 28 17.03 3.13 -17.60
C PRO A 28 16.94 3.01 -16.07
N LYS A 29 18.08 2.76 -15.43
CA LYS A 29 18.18 2.70 -13.97
C LYS A 29 17.60 3.99 -13.41
N ARG A 30 16.49 3.88 -12.71
CA ARG A 30 15.79 5.01 -12.10
C ARG A 30 16.71 5.61 -11.04
N VAL A 31 17.23 6.80 -11.28
CA VAL A 31 18.02 7.52 -10.27
C VAL A 31 17.03 8.24 -9.38
N ILE A 32 16.95 7.82 -8.13
CA ILE A 32 16.17 8.51 -7.10
C ILE A 32 17.06 9.59 -6.48
N PRO A 33 16.70 10.87 -6.62
CA PRO A 33 17.45 11.95 -5.99
C PRO A 33 17.32 11.88 -4.46
N ASP A 34 18.33 12.41 -3.74
CA ASP A 34 18.26 12.63 -2.27
C ASP A 34 17.09 13.55 -1.84
N SER A 35 16.42 14.16 -2.82
CA SER A 35 15.24 15.01 -2.62
C SER A 35 13.94 14.24 -2.38
N ILE A 36 13.97 12.89 -2.32
CA ILE A 36 12.79 12.08 -2.04
C ILE A 36 12.75 11.70 -0.57
N ARG A 37 11.62 12.02 0.06
CA ARG A 37 11.24 11.51 1.39
C ARG A 37 10.04 10.60 1.29
N ILE A 38 10.03 9.57 2.12
CA ILE A 38 8.87 8.70 2.31
C ILE A 38 8.61 8.63 3.80
N SER A 39 7.36 8.88 4.19
CA SER A 39 6.97 8.91 5.59
C SER A 39 5.73 8.04 5.83
N LEU A 40 5.71 7.40 6.98
CA LEU A 40 4.50 6.78 7.52
C LEU A 40 3.68 7.85 8.23
N LEU A 41 2.41 7.97 7.88
CA LEU A 41 1.43 8.81 8.56
C LEU A 41 0.59 7.93 9.46
N THR A 42 0.48 8.31 10.73
CA THR A 42 -0.43 7.70 11.70
C THR A 42 -1.45 8.75 12.12
N CYS A 43 -2.73 8.45 11.93
CA CYS A 43 -3.80 9.38 12.21
C CYS A 43 -4.57 8.95 13.45
N ALA A 44 -4.88 9.90 14.32
CA ALA A 44 -5.63 9.68 15.53
C ALA A 44 -7.02 9.05 15.25
N SER A 45 -7.57 8.39 16.25
CA SER A 45 -8.98 7.94 16.24
C SER A 45 -9.93 9.12 16.05
N GLY A 46 -11.08 8.85 15.44
CA GLY A 46 -12.20 9.79 15.38
C GLY A 46 -13.42 9.24 16.11
N GLU A 47 -14.51 9.97 16.06
CA GLU A 47 -15.77 9.59 16.72
C GLU A 47 -16.64 8.64 15.88
N GLU A 48 -16.45 8.66 14.57
CA GLU A 48 -17.22 7.81 13.65
C GLU A 48 -16.76 6.36 13.72
N ILE A 49 -17.68 5.41 13.58
CA ILE A 49 -17.42 3.95 13.71
C ILE A 49 -16.23 3.49 12.87
N TYR A 50 -16.12 3.98 11.64
CA TYR A 50 -15.04 3.61 10.72
C TYR A 50 -13.69 4.25 11.07
N SER A 51 -13.69 5.26 11.94
CA SER A 51 -12.50 6.00 12.35
C SER A 51 -12.02 5.71 13.77
N LEU A 52 -12.76 4.91 14.55
CA LEU A 52 -12.45 4.59 15.95
C LEU A 52 -11.05 4.00 16.15
N PHE A 53 -10.53 3.31 15.16
CA PHE A 53 -9.25 2.59 15.24
C PHE A 53 -8.08 3.40 14.66
N GLY A 54 -8.30 4.68 14.35
CA GLY A 54 -7.30 5.49 13.68
C GLY A 54 -7.13 5.12 12.20
N HIS A 55 -6.02 5.58 11.62
CA HIS A 55 -5.72 5.32 10.21
C HIS A 55 -4.21 5.39 9.95
N THR A 56 -3.75 4.75 8.88
CA THR A 56 -2.36 4.77 8.44
C THR A 56 -2.28 5.00 6.94
N ALA A 57 -1.34 5.85 6.52
CA ALA A 57 -1.08 6.15 5.11
C ALA A 57 0.42 6.32 4.85
N ILE A 58 0.84 6.32 3.59
CA ILE A 58 2.23 6.60 3.19
C ILE A 58 2.27 7.92 2.45
N ARG A 59 3.08 8.88 2.94
CA ARG A 59 3.37 10.14 2.27
C ARG A 59 4.63 10.00 1.43
N TYR A 60 4.55 10.45 0.19
CA TYR A 60 5.65 10.52 -0.76
C TYR A 60 5.90 11.98 -1.14
N GLU A 61 7.08 12.47 -0.85
CA GLU A 61 7.53 13.82 -1.16
C GLU A 61 8.67 13.75 -2.19
N ASN A 62 8.56 14.54 -3.25
CA ASN A 62 9.62 14.70 -4.25
C ASN A 62 9.83 16.20 -4.52
N TYR A 63 10.77 16.77 -3.83
CA TYR A 63 11.04 18.23 -3.90
C TYR A 63 11.48 18.68 -5.29
N THR A 64 12.19 17.83 -6.03
CA THR A 64 12.64 18.16 -7.40
C THR A 64 11.47 18.26 -8.38
N ARG A 65 10.42 17.48 -8.16
CA ARG A 65 9.23 17.45 -9.03
C ARG A 65 8.05 18.24 -8.47
N GLY A 66 8.17 18.79 -7.27
CA GLY A 66 7.07 19.47 -6.59
C GLY A 66 5.89 18.52 -6.30
N ILE A 67 6.17 17.25 -6.02
CA ILE A 67 5.13 16.25 -5.70
C ILE A 67 5.10 16.06 -4.18
N ASP A 68 3.91 16.13 -3.60
CA ASP A 68 3.65 15.83 -2.21
C ASP A 68 2.31 15.09 -2.14
N ALA A 69 2.38 13.77 -2.12
CA ALA A 69 1.23 12.89 -2.31
C ALA A 69 1.10 11.88 -1.17
N VAL A 70 -0.13 11.50 -0.85
CA VAL A 70 -0.45 10.49 0.15
C VAL A 70 -1.11 9.30 -0.52
N PHE A 71 -0.50 8.14 -0.35
CA PHE A 71 -1.06 6.84 -0.70
C PHE A 71 -1.92 6.36 0.47
N ASN A 72 -3.23 6.37 0.26
CA ASN A 72 -4.24 6.13 1.27
C ASN A 72 -4.98 4.81 0.97
N TYR A 73 -4.69 3.77 1.76
CA TYR A 73 -5.43 2.51 1.72
C TYR A 73 -6.71 2.63 2.55
N GLY A 74 -7.78 1.97 2.10
CA GLY A 74 -9.03 1.96 2.86
C GLY A 74 -10.07 2.98 2.39
N ILE A 75 -9.92 3.53 1.18
CA ILE A 75 -10.98 4.31 0.56
C ILE A 75 -12.09 3.37 0.13
N PHE A 76 -13.32 3.67 0.52
CA PHE A 76 -14.50 2.86 0.22
C PHE A 76 -15.65 3.72 -0.28
N ASN A 77 -16.61 3.08 -0.93
CA ASN A 77 -17.76 3.74 -1.50
C ASN A 77 -19.04 3.39 -0.74
N PHE A 78 -19.52 4.29 0.10
CA PHE A 78 -20.78 4.14 0.84
C PHE A 78 -22.01 3.96 -0.05
N ASN A 79 -21.96 4.45 -1.29
CA ASN A 79 -23.06 4.35 -2.25
C ASN A 79 -23.09 3.01 -3.00
N ALA A 80 -22.18 2.08 -2.69
CA ALA A 80 -22.20 0.75 -3.28
C ALA A 80 -23.49 0.01 -2.89
N PRO A 81 -24.13 -0.74 -3.81
CA PRO A 81 -25.33 -1.48 -3.50
C PRO A 81 -25.14 -2.42 -2.30
N ASN A 82 -26.10 -2.39 -1.39
CA ASN A 82 -26.10 -3.20 -0.15
C ASN A 82 -24.82 -3.03 0.71
N PHE A 83 -24.22 -1.83 0.71
CA PHE A 83 -22.95 -1.56 1.39
C PHE A 83 -22.96 -2.07 2.85
N ILE A 84 -23.98 -1.73 3.65
CA ILE A 84 -24.07 -2.11 5.07
C ILE A 84 -24.07 -3.63 5.23
N LEU A 85 -24.86 -4.34 4.41
CA LEU A 85 -24.94 -5.80 4.47
C LEU A 85 -23.60 -6.44 4.06
N ARG A 86 -23.00 -5.95 2.99
CA ARG A 86 -21.68 -6.42 2.51
C ARG A 86 -20.59 -6.11 3.52
N PHE A 87 -20.64 -4.95 4.16
CA PHE A 87 -19.72 -4.59 5.23
C PHE A 87 -19.81 -5.55 6.41
N ALA A 88 -21.04 -5.84 6.87
CA ALA A 88 -21.29 -6.80 7.96
C ALA A 88 -20.83 -8.23 7.64
N LEU A 89 -20.91 -8.63 6.35
CA LEU A 89 -20.45 -9.93 5.87
C LEU A 89 -18.93 -9.97 5.55
N GLY A 90 -18.21 -8.86 5.70
CA GLY A 90 -16.80 -8.77 5.30
C GLY A 90 -16.57 -8.82 3.78
N GLU A 91 -17.58 -8.49 2.98
CA GLU A 91 -17.54 -8.55 1.52
C GLU A 91 -17.35 -7.18 0.86
N THR A 92 -16.85 -6.19 1.59
CA THR A 92 -16.65 -4.84 1.08
C THR A 92 -15.32 -4.73 0.36
N ASP A 93 -15.35 -4.18 -0.85
CA ASP A 93 -14.15 -3.85 -1.59
C ASP A 93 -13.74 -2.41 -1.28
N TYR A 94 -12.48 -2.25 -0.97
CA TYR A 94 -11.81 -0.98 -0.71
C TYR A 94 -10.79 -0.72 -1.81
N GLN A 95 -10.28 0.50 -1.86
CA GLN A 95 -9.26 0.83 -2.85
C GLN A 95 -8.14 1.69 -2.26
N LEU A 96 -6.97 1.57 -2.88
CA LEU A 96 -5.90 2.53 -2.72
C LEU A 96 -6.25 3.81 -3.50
N GLY A 97 -6.25 4.94 -2.82
CA GLY A 97 -6.34 6.27 -3.44
C GLY A 97 -5.04 7.05 -3.27
N VAL A 98 -4.82 8.01 -4.13
CA VAL A 98 -3.72 8.97 -4.02
C VAL A 98 -4.30 10.37 -4.02
N THR A 99 -3.88 11.19 -3.07
CA THR A 99 -4.32 12.59 -2.93
C THR A 99 -3.14 13.47 -2.55
N ASP A 100 -3.24 14.76 -2.79
CA ASP A 100 -2.24 15.72 -2.32
C ASP A 100 -2.23 15.77 -0.79
N TYR A 101 -1.03 15.93 -0.21
CA TYR A 101 -0.88 15.98 1.25
C TYR A 101 -1.64 17.15 1.88
N GLU A 102 -1.66 18.30 1.24
CA GLU A 102 -2.40 19.47 1.74
C GLU A 102 -3.89 19.16 1.92
N ARG A 103 -4.50 18.49 0.94
CA ARG A 103 -5.89 18.06 1.02
C ARG A 103 -6.11 17.01 2.11
N PHE A 104 -5.19 16.05 2.21
CA PHE A 104 -5.24 15.02 3.26
C PHE A 104 -5.14 15.66 4.64
N ALA A 105 -4.17 16.54 4.86
CA ALA A 105 -3.97 17.22 6.14
C ALA A 105 -5.15 18.14 6.51
N ALA A 106 -5.72 18.85 5.53
CA ALA A 106 -6.90 19.69 5.73
C ALA A 106 -8.12 18.91 6.23
N GLU A 107 -8.34 17.68 5.72
CA GLU A 107 -9.41 16.80 6.17
C GLU A 107 -9.24 16.47 7.67
N TYR A 108 -8.07 16.05 8.10
CA TYR A 108 -7.79 15.72 9.49
C TYR A 108 -7.85 16.96 10.40
N TYR A 109 -7.34 18.10 9.94
CA TYR A 109 -7.46 19.37 10.65
C TYR A 109 -8.93 19.76 10.90
N TYR A 110 -9.77 19.65 9.85
CA TYR A 110 -11.20 19.94 9.96
C TYR A 110 -11.95 19.00 10.93
N LEU A 111 -11.50 17.74 11.00
CA LEU A 111 -12.05 16.72 11.89
C LEU A 111 -11.43 16.76 13.30
N GLU A 112 -10.57 17.74 13.60
CA GLU A 112 -9.84 17.88 14.86
C GLU A 112 -9.08 16.59 15.26
N ARG A 113 -8.48 15.90 14.26
CA ARG A 113 -7.74 14.66 14.45
C ARG A 113 -6.25 14.87 14.19
N ASP A 114 -5.41 14.44 15.12
CA ASP A 114 -3.97 14.53 14.97
C ASP A 114 -3.44 13.59 13.88
N VAL A 115 -2.38 14.04 13.20
CA VAL A 115 -1.61 13.24 12.25
C VAL A 115 -0.14 13.30 12.65
N TRP A 116 0.42 12.15 12.99
CA TRP A 116 1.85 12.01 13.25
C TRP A 116 2.54 11.53 11.98
N GLN A 117 3.68 12.13 11.68
CA GLN A 117 4.52 11.77 10.55
C GLN A 117 5.85 11.22 11.05
N GLN A 118 6.19 10.03 10.58
CA GLN A 118 7.48 9.39 10.80
C GLN A 118 8.21 9.22 9.46
N GLU A 119 9.28 9.97 9.25
CA GLU A 119 10.13 9.77 8.07
C GLU A 119 10.83 8.40 8.17
N LEU A 120 10.77 7.62 7.08
CA LEU A 120 11.38 6.31 7.01
C LEU A 120 12.85 6.46 6.59
N ASN A 121 13.76 5.94 7.41
CA ASN A 121 15.19 5.95 7.13
C ASN A 121 15.56 4.85 6.14
N LEU A 122 15.17 5.02 4.88
CA LEU A 122 15.39 4.07 3.80
C LEU A 122 16.59 4.47 2.95
N THR A 123 17.35 3.49 2.50
CA THR A 123 18.36 3.66 1.45
C THR A 123 17.71 4.06 0.12
N VAL A 124 18.51 4.54 -0.84
CA VAL A 124 18.03 4.90 -2.17
C VAL A 124 17.33 3.70 -2.86
N GLN A 125 17.91 2.52 -2.74
CA GLN A 125 17.40 1.28 -3.32
C GLN A 125 16.06 0.86 -2.69
N GLU A 126 15.95 0.97 -1.37
CA GLU A 126 14.72 0.66 -0.65
C GLU A 126 13.60 1.66 -0.98
N LYS A 127 13.92 2.97 -1.08
CA LYS A 127 12.97 3.98 -1.56
C LYS A 127 12.46 3.64 -2.97
N GLU A 128 13.36 3.28 -3.88
CA GLU A 128 12.99 2.88 -5.25
C GLU A 128 12.05 1.69 -5.25
N LYS A 129 12.38 0.65 -4.48
CA LYS A 129 11.57 -0.55 -4.35
C LYS A 129 10.19 -0.25 -3.76
N LEU A 130 10.13 0.59 -2.72
CA LEU A 130 8.85 0.98 -2.11
C LEU A 130 7.98 1.79 -3.10
N ILE A 131 8.57 2.72 -3.84
CA ILE A 131 7.85 3.50 -4.86
C ILE A 131 7.30 2.58 -5.96
N MET A 132 8.10 1.63 -6.46
CA MET A 132 7.63 0.66 -7.45
C MET A 132 6.45 -0.17 -6.93
N LEU A 133 6.51 -0.62 -5.67
CA LEU A 133 5.42 -1.36 -5.03
C LEU A 133 4.15 -0.51 -4.88
N LEU A 134 4.28 0.77 -4.52
CA LEU A 134 3.15 1.70 -4.43
C LEU A 134 2.54 1.98 -5.80
N GLU A 135 3.36 2.23 -6.82
CA GLU A 135 2.90 2.44 -8.20
C GLU A 135 2.18 1.18 -8.74
N GLU A 136 2.73 -0.01 -8.49
CA GLU A 136 2.10 -1.29 -8.87
C GLU A 136 0.74 -1.47 -8.19
N ASN A 137 0.65 -1.18 -6.89
CA ASN A 137 -0.63 -1.26 -6.16
C ASN A 137 -1.64 -0.21 -6.63
N TYR A 138 -1.20 0.93 -7.15
CA TYR A 138 -2.09 1.98 -7.61
C TYR A 138 -2.64 1.75 -9.02
N ARG A 139 -2.13 0.78 -9.78
CA ARG A 139 -2.68 0.44 -11.10
C ARG A 139 -4.16 0.09 -11.01
N PRO A 140 -4.97 0.43 -12.01
CA PRO A 140 -6.41 0.18 -12.00
C PRO A 140 -6.80 -1.26 -11.68
N GLU A 141 -6.00 -2.23 -12.14
CA GLU A 141 -6.18 -3.67 -11.93
C GLU A 141 -5.86 -4.13 -10.51
N ASN A 142 -5.01 -3.39 -9.76
CA ASN A 142 -4.49 -3.79 -8.46
C ASN A 142 -5.03 -2.96 -7.29
N ARG A 143 -5.51 -1.74 -7.55
CA ARG A 143 -5.88 -0.80 -6.49
C ARG A 143 -7.12 -1.16 -5.69
N ILE A 144 -7.98 -2.03 -6.24
CA ILE A 144 -9.19 -2.52 -5.56
C ILE A 144 -8.86 -3.83 -4.88
N TYR A 145 -9.23 -3.95 -3.61
CA TYR A 145 -8.95 -5.15 -2.83
C TYR A 145 -10.08 -5.46 -1.86
N ARG A 146 -10.20 -6.74 -1.48
CA ARG A 146 -11.11 -7.18 -0.44
C ARG A 146 -10.56 -6.80 0.91
N TYR A 147 -11.24 -5.88 1.59
CA TYR A 147 -10.84 -5.43 2.91
C TYR A 147 -11.06 -6.52 3.96
N ASN A 148 -10.07 -6.74 4.80
CA ASN A 148 -10.22 -7.54 6.01
C ASN A 148 -9.75 -6.73 7.21
N PHE A 149 -10.66 -6.52 8.14
CA PHE A 149 -10.43 -5.63 9.29
C PHE A 149 -9.17 -6.00 10.09
N PHE A 150 -8.84 -7.28 10.22
CA PHE A 150 -7.69 -7.74 11.01
C PHE A 150 -6.43 -7.99 10.17
N TYR A 151 -6.57 -8.44 8.93
CA TYR A 151 -5.45 -9.02 8.17
C TYR A 151 -5.10 -8.29 6.89
N ASP A 152 -6.02 -7.48 6.32
CA ASP A 152 -5.77 -6.75 5.08
C ASP A 152 -6.46 -5.38 5.09
N ASN A 153 -5.80 -4.38 5.69
CA ASN A 153 -6.39 -3.08 6.00
C ASN A 153 -5.40 -1.92 5.78
N CYS A 154 -5.81 -0.72 6.17
CA CYS A 154 -5.02 0.50 6.02
C CYS A 154 -3.71 0.51 6.84
N ALA A 155 -3.57 -0.33 7.85
CA ALA A 155 -2.34 -0.45 8.64
C ALA A 155 -1.45 -1.61 8.14
N THR A 156 -2.05 -2.76 7.84
CA THR A 156 -1.28 -3.95 7.42
C THR A 156 -0.67 -3.77 6.03
N ARG A 157 -1.38 -3.16 5.07
CA ARG A 157 -0.86 -2.93 3.71
C ARG A 157 0.38 -2.02 3.68
N PRO A 158 0.40 -0.84 4.31
CA PRO A 158 1.61 -0.03 4.42
C PRO A 158 2.76 -0.77 5.10
N ARG A 159 2.50 -1.47 6.21
CA ARG A 159 3.49 -2.30 6.90
C ARG A 159 4.12 -3.31 5.96
N ASP A 160 3.32 -4.11 5.28
CA ASP A 160 3.79 -5.19 4.40
C ASP A 160 4.59 -4.65 3.19
N LEU A 161 4.24 -3.47 2.69
CA LEU A 161 5.00 -2.81 1.62
C LEU A 161 6.36 -2.32 2.12
N ILE A 162 6.41 -1.72 3.32
CA ILE A 162 7.65 -1.29 3.95
C ILE A 162 8.53 -2.52 4.20
N GLU A 163 8.02 -3.58 4.80
CA GLU A 163 8.77 -4.83 5.02
C GLU A 163 9.32 -5.41 3.71
N LYS A 164 8.53 -5.44 2.65
CA LYS A 164 8.96 -5.92 1.34
C LYS A 164 10.02 -5.02 0.69
N SER A 165 10.07 -3.75 1.05
CA SER A 165 10.99 -2.78 0.43
C SER A 165 12.37 -2.79 1.05
N ILE A 166 12.52 -3.12 2.34
CA ILE A 166 13.78 -3.09 3.07
C ILE A 166 14.66 -4.29 2.74
N ASP A 167 15.98 -4.06 2.76
CA ASP A 167 16.98 -5.10 2.61
C ASP A 167 17.43 -5.60 3.99
N GLY A 168 16.56 -6.37 4.65
CA GLY A 168 16.80 -6.86 6.01
C GLY A 168 15.51 -7.35 6.66
N THR A 169 15.54 -7.42 7.97
CA THR A 169 14.38 -7.81 8.78
C THR A 169 13.91 -6.62 9.60
N LEU A 170 12.64 -6.28 9.51
CA LEU A 170 12.02 -5.31 10.39
C LEU A 170 11.96 -5.90 11.80
N GLN A 171 12.50 -5.16 12.77
CA GLN A 171 12.38 -5.53 14.17
C GLN A 171 11.33 -4.64 14.82
N TYR A 172 10.35 -5.28 15.42
CA TYR A 172 9.34 -4.60 16.24
C TYR A 172 9.87 -4.47 17.65
N ALA A 173 9.55 -3.36 18.34
CA ALA A 173 9.97 -3.17 19.71
C ALA A 173 9.38 -4.25 20.62
N ASP A 174 10.20 -4.81 21.49
CA ASP A 174 9.83 -5.94 22.37
C ASP A 174 8.69 -5.60 23.34
N ASP A 175 8.49 -4.31 23.67
CA ASP A 175 7.41 -3.84 24.50
C ASP A 175 6.00 -4.07 23.88
N MET A 176 5.93 -4.30 22.58
CA MET A 176 4.70 -4.65 21.85
C MET A 176 4.39 -6.15 21.88
N THR A 177 5.37 -7.00 22.20
CA THR A 177 5.21 -8.47 22.14
C THR A 177 4.89 -9.11 23.51
N ASP A 178 5.32 -8.51 24.61
CA ASP A 178 5.21 -9.12 25.95
C ASP A 178 3.95 -8.76 26.73
N THR A 179 3.33 -7.63 26.44
CA THR A 179 2.10 -7.20 27.15
C THR A 179 0.84 -7.80 26.57
N ASP A 180 0.88 -8.37 25.38
CA ASP A 180 -0.32 -8.81 24.65
C ASP A 180 -0.46 -10.34 24.50
N SER A 181 0.37 -11.13 25.19
CA SER A 181 0.24 -12.59 25.19
C SER A 181 -1.03 -13.05 25.91
N GLY A 182 -2.17 -12.77 25.34
CA GLY A 182 -3.49 -13.12 25.88
C GLY A 182 -4.61 -12.16 25.51
N ILE A 183 -4.29 -11.01 24.88
CA ILE A 183 -5.30 -10.07 24.38
C ILE A 183 -5.83 -10.57 23.05
N SER A 184 -7.13 -10.84 22.99
CA SER A 184 -7.81 -11.22 21.74
C SER A 184 -8.11 -9.99 20.88
N PHE A 185 -8.35 -10.20 19.57
CA PHE A 185 -8.88 -9.14 18.69
C PHE A 185 -10.18 -8.53 19.25
N ARG A 186 -11.00 -9.32 19.93
CA ARG A 186 -12.23 -8.86 20.59
C ARG A 186 -11.92 -7.87 21.71
N ASP A 187 -10.91 -8.12 22.52
CA ASP A 187 -10.50 -7.22 23.59
C ASP A 187 -10.02 -5.88 23.04
N LEU A 188 -9.26 -5.90 21.95
CA LEU A 188 -8.83 -4.69 21.26
C LEU A 188 -10.03 -3.91 20.70
N LEU A 189 -10.97 -4.58 20.04
CA LEU A 189 -12.19 -3.93 19.55
C LEU A 189 -12.98 -3.30 20.71
N HIS A 190 -13.11 -3.99 21.82
CA HIS A 190 -13.80 -3.48 23.02
C HIS A 190 -13.09 -2.26 23.62
N LYS A 191 -11.77 -2.25 23.62
CA LYS A 191 -10.96 -1.13 24.10
C LYS A 191 -11.23 0.14 23.29
N TYR A 192 -11.24 0.05 21.97
CA TYR A 192 -11.41 1.21 21.07
C TYR A 192 -12.88 1.58 20.83
N SER A 193 -13.83 0.67 21.02
CA SER A 193 -15.27 0.95 20.91
C SER A 193 -15.93 1.32 22.25
N LYS A 194 -15.12 1.64 23.27
CA LYS A 194 -15.63 2.12 24.57
C LYS A 194 -16.43 3.41 24.38
N GLY A 195 -17.70 3.42 24.82
CA GLY A 195 -18.61 4.54 24.58
C GLY A 195 -19.57 4.34 23.39
N HIS A 196 -19.37 3.31 22.57
CA HIS A 196 -20.21 2.97 21.41
C HIS A 196 -20.87 1.58 21.57
N PRO A 197 -21.81 1.39 22.53
CA PRO A 197 -22.31 0.06 22.90
C PRO A 197 -23.00 -0.68 21.75
N TRP A 198 -23.72 0.03 20.89
CA TRP A 198 -24.39 -0.58 19.75
C TRP A 198 -23.41 -1.00 18.64
N SER A 199 -22.38 -0.20 18.39
CA SER A 199 -21.31 -0.55 17.45
C SER A 199 -20.53 -1.77 17.94
N ARG A 200 -20.19 -1.78 19.23
CA ARG A 200 -19.54 -2.92 19.88
C ARG A 200 -20.37 -4.19 19.77
N PHE A 201 -21.67 -4.13 20.08
CA PHE A 201 -22.58 -5.26 19.92
C PHE A 201 -22.62 -5.78 18.47
N GLY A 202 -22.71 -4.88 17.50
CA GLY A 202 -22.67 -5.25 16.07
C GLY A 202 -21.37 -5.92 15.67
N MET A 203 -20.22 -5.39 16.12
CA MET A 203 -18.90 -5.99 15.88
C MET A 203 -18.77 -7.38 16.52
N ASP A 204 -19.23 -7.53 17.78
CA ASP A 204 -19.26 -8.83 18.47
C ASP A 204 -20.10 -9.87 17.71
N LEU A 205 -21.25 -9.45 17.19
CA LEU A 205 -22.12 -10.32 16.41
C LEU A 205 -21.44 -10.76 15.09
N CYS A 206 -20.75 -9.85 14.40
CA CYS A 206 -20.02 -10.15 13.17
C CYS A 206 -18.83 -11.09 13.40
N MET A 207 -18.15 -10.99 14.54
CA MET A 207 -17.03 -11.87 14.88
C MET A 207 -17.45 -13.27 15.32
N GLY A 208 -18.72 -13.48 15.66
CA GLY A 208 -19.21 -14.74 16.18
C GLY A 208 -18.71 -15.08 17.58
N SER A 209 -18.78 -16.34 17.95
CA SER A 209 -18.46 -16.86 19.30
C SER A 209 -17.03 -17.39 19.43
N GLN A 210 -16.10 -16.97 18.56
CA GLN A 210 -14.69 -17.40 18.68
C GLN A 210 -13.96 -16.65 19.77
#